data_db56599c832625b35926e18225ab5cba
#
_entry.id   db56599c832625b35926e18225ab5cba
#
_cell.length_a   1.000
_cell.length_b   1.000
_cell.length_c   1.000
_cell.angle_alpha   90.00
_cell.angle_beta   90.00
_cell.angle_gamma   90.00
#
_symmetry.space_group_name_H-M   'P 1'
#
loop_
_entity.id
_entity.type
_entity.pdbx_description
1 polymer ?
#
loop_
_entity_poly.entity_id
_entity_poly.type
_entity_poly.pdbx_seq_one_letter_code
_entity_poly.pdbx_strand_id
1 'polypeptide(L)'
;MRIAQSTALTGPLGDLGSAMHQGAKAAFAGINARGGIHGKTIELVTQDDTYDVPKALANVEQFLADPGYFALFNCMGTPMIDAMLPKVIESGIPFFAPFTGAQLSRTKARSVFNIRASYADEAEKLVQHLSTIGIQRIGIVYQNNAFGKEIFTAAKQSMDRLKLPEALTVTVENNASDAGAAATKLASGNLEAIVIGLAGKPTLEFVKAFRAIKRGVTLYALSVMGTPATVKALGADATGMAISQVVPLPSNVVMPVVRDFQAAWKASGATADPSHLALEGYINARVFAEALQRAGRNPTRAAFIDATWNLKKWDLGGFEINASTPDRNASRFVELTLVGRDGRFIR
;
A
#
# COMPACT_ATOMS: atom_id res chain seq x y z
N MET A 1 -18.21 -4.17 -17.55
CA MET A 1 -17.00 -5.03 -17.35
C MET A 1 -16.85 -5.29 -15.88
N ARG A 2 -16.78 -6.59 -15.47
CA ARG A 2 -16.64 -6.97 -14.06
C ARG A 2 -15.17 -7.24 -13.74
N ILE A 3 -14.69 -6.67 -12.66
CA ILE A 3 -13.36 -6.93 -12.08
C ILE A 3 -13.53 -7.33 -10.62
N ALA A 4 -12.63 -8.13 -10.08
CA ALA A 4 -12.78 -8.75 -8.78
C ALA A 4 -11.71 -8.31 -7.79
N GLN A 5 -12.08 -8.18 -6.53
CA GLN A 5 -11.19 -7.79 -5.44
C GLN A 5 -11.43 -8.65 -4.20
N SER A 6 -10.37 -9.27 -3.66
CA SER A 6 -10.34 -9.80 -2.29
C SER A 6 -9.50 -8.86 -1.45
N THR A 7 -10.07 -8.32 -0.38
CA THR A 7 -9.40 -7.33 0.47
C THR A 7 -10.00 -7.32 1.88
N ALA A 8 -9.21 -6.96 2.88
CA ALA A 8 -9.74 -6.80 4.24
C ALA A 8 -10.63 -5.55 4.29
N LEU A 9 -11.93 -5.72 4.45
CA LEU A 9 -12.89 -4.65 4.75
C LEU A 9 -13.20 -4.58 6.24
N THR A 10 -12.98 -5.66 6.96
CA THR A 10 -13.13 -5.78 8.42
C THR A 10 -11.88 -6.39 9.05
N GLY A 11 -11.87 -6.53 10.38
CA GLY A 11 -10.72 -7.09 11.11
C GLY A 11 -9.57 -6.11 11.35
N PRO A 12 -8.38 -6.61 11.76
CA PRO A 12 -7.26 -5.77 12.24
C PRO A 12 -6.70 -4.77 11.24
N LEU A 13 -6.88 -5.02 9.94
CA LEU A 13 -6.40 -4.19 8.83
C LEU A 13 -7.55 -3.69 7.93
N GLY A 14 -8.79 -3.80 8.40
CA GLY A 14 -9.99 -3.44 7.64
C GLY A 14 -10.03 -1.98 7.21
N ASP A 15 -9.47 -1.06 7.99
CA ASP A 15 -9.38 0.35 7.66
C ASP A 15 -8.48 0.63 6.43
N LEU A 16 -7.40 -0.16 6.26
CA LEU A 16 -6.50 -0.03 5.11
C LEU A 16 -7.18 -0.50 3.82
N GLY A 17 -7.74 -1.71 3.83
CA GLY A 17 -8.44 -2.26 2.67
C GLY A 17 -9.67 -1.45 2.29
N SER A 18 -10.44 -0.99 3.28
CA SER A 18 -11.60 -0.11 3.05
C SER A 18 -11.21 1.23 2.43
N ALA A 19 -10.13 1.87 2.89
CA ALA A 19 -9.67 3.13 2.32
C ALA A 19 -9.25 2.97 0.85
N MET A 20 -8.46 1.93 0.54
CA MET A 20 -8.03 1.60 -0.82
C MET A 20 -9.23 1.31 -1.74
N HIS A 21 -10.17 0.50 -1.26
CA HIS A 21 -11.40 0.17 -1.96
C HIS A 21 -12.26 1.40 -2.27
N GLN A 22 -12.48 2.27 -1.28
CA GLN A 22 -13.28 3.48 -1.46
C GLN A 22 -12.66 4.45 -2.49
N GLY A 23 -11.33 4.60 -2.48
CA GLY A 23 -10.63 5.41 -3.48
C GLY A 23 -10.83 4.87 -4.90
N ALA A 24 -10.71 3.57 -5.08
CA ALA A 24 -10.96 2.91 -6.37
C ALA A 24 -12.42 3.08 -6.82
N LYS A 25 -13.38 2.90 -5.90
CA LYS A 25 -14.81 3.11 -6.19
C LYS A 25 -15.10 4.53 -6.62
N ALA A 26 -14.51 5.54 -5.95
CA ALA A 26 -14.70 6.95 -6.33
C ALA A 26 -14.22 7.21 -7.77
N ALA A 27 -13.07 6.63 -8.16
CA ALA A 27 -12.58 6.74 -9.53
C ALA A 27 -13.52 6.08 -10.54
N PHE A 28 -13.91 4.81 -10.30
CA PHE A 28 -14.77 4.08 -11.22
C PHE A 28 -16.18 4.71 -11.31
N ALA A 29 -16.73 5.21 -10.22
CA ALA A 29 -18.01 5.93 -10.23
C ALA A 29 -17.94 7.16 -11.14
N GLY A 30 -16.89 7.97 -11.02
CA GLY A 30 -16.68 9.13 -11.90
C GLY A 30 -16.47 8.76 -13.37
N ILE A 31 -15.77 7.66 -13.66
CA ILE A 31 -15.59 7.13 -15.02
C ILE A 31 -16.94 6.66 -15.58
N ASN A 32 -17.68 5.87 -14.81
CA ASN A 32 -18.97 5.30 -15.21
C ASN A 32 -20.02 6.40 -15.46
N ALA A 33 -20.05 7.45 -14.63
CA ALA A 33 -20.94 8.60 -14.81
C ALA A 33 -20.71 9.37 -16.13
N ARG A 34 -19.49 9.29 -16.69
CA ARG A 34 -19.15 9.86 -18.00
C ARG A 34 -19.32 8.87 -19.16
N GLY A 35 -20.03 7.77 -18.96
CA GLY A 35 -20.30 6.76 -19.97
C GLY A 35 -19.33 5.58 -20.01
N GLY A 36 -18.47 5.46 -18.99
CA GLY A 36 -17.50 4.35 -18.88
C GLY A 36 -16.35 4.45 -19.88
N ILE A 37 -15.71 3.31 -20.15
CA ILE A 37 -14.62 3.20 -21.13
C ILE A 37 -15.19 2.59 -22.42
N HIS A 38 -15.13 3.33 -23.51
CA HIS A 38 -15.74 2.94 -24.79
C HIS A 38 -17.23 2.53 -24.66
N GLY A 39 -17.98 3.22 -23.78
CA GLY A 39 -19.39 2.92 -23.52
C GLY A 39 -19.65 1.78 -22.56
N LYS A 40 -18.63 1.18 -21.96
CA LYS A 40 -18.73 0.08 -21.00
C LYS A 40 -18.42 0.55 -19.60
N THR A 41 -19.33 0.33 -18.65
CA THR A 41 -19.11 0.58 -17.23
C THR A 41 -18.18 -0.45 -16.61
N ILE A 42 -17.45 -0.04 -15.56
CA ILE A 42 -16.58 -0.93 -14.76
C ILE A 42 -17.30 -1.20 -13.44
N GLU A 43 -17.48 -2.49 -13.12
CA GLU A 43 -18.03 -2.96 -11.86
C GLU A 43 -16.94 -3.63 -11.04
N LEU A 44 -16.64 -3.08 -9.87
CA LEU A 44 -15.70 -3.67 -8.90
C LEU A 44 -16.47 -4.54 -7.90
N VAL A 45 -16.40 -5.85 -8.05
CA VAL A 45 -16.98 -6.84 -7.14
C VAL A 45 -15.97 -7.18 -6.06
N THR A 46 -16.31 -6.92 -4.81
CA THR A 46 -15.37 -7.05 -3.69
C THR A 46 -15.88 -8.05 -2.66
N GLN A 47 -14.99 -8.91 -2.19
CA GLN A 47 -15.22 -9.84 -1.09
C GLN A 47 -14.25 -9.54 0.06
N ASP A 48 -14.79 -9.54 1.29
CA ASP A 48 -14.01 -9.34 2.51
C ASP A 48 -13.27 -10.61 2.89
N ASP A 49 -11.95 -10.55 2.96
CA ASP A 49 -11.10 -11.65 3.43
C ASP A 49 -10.67 -11.49 4.89
N THR A 50 -11.05 -10.41 5.55
CA THR A 50 -10.71 -10.12 6.96
C THR A 50 -9.20 -10.20 7.28
N TYR A 51 -8.34 -10.11 6.25
CA TYR A 51 -6.89 -10.36 6.30
C TYR A 51 -6.57 -11.82 6.67
N ASP A 52 -7.34 -12.77 6.18
CA ASP A 52 -7.22 -14.20 6.43
C ASP A 52 -6.87 -14.94 5.13
N VAL A 53 -5.77 -15.71 5.13
CA VAL A 53 -5.27 -16.38 3.91
C VAL A 53 -6.27 -17.40 3.35
N PRO A 54 -6.86 -18.31 4.13
CA PRO A 54 -7.88 -19.23 3.64
C PRO A 54 -9.06 -18.53 2.98
N LYS A 55 -9.58 -17.44 3.57
CA LYS A 55 -10.69 -16.67 2.98
C LYS A 55 -10.29 -16.00 1.68
N ALA A 56 -9.10 -15.38 1.62
CA ALA A 56 -8.60 -14.74 0.41
C ALA A 56 -8.44 -15.75 -0.74
N LEU A 57 -7.92 -16.94 -0.44
CA LEU A 57 -7.84 -18.03 -1.43
C LEU A 57 -9.20 -18.47 -1.93
N ALA A 58 -10.17 -18.69 -1.02
CA ALA A 58 -11.53 -19.07 -1.40
C ALA A 58 -12.20 -18.01 -2.29
N ASN A 59 -12.04 -16.72 -1.95
CA ASN A 59 -12.54 -15.61 -2.77
C ASN A 59 -11.94 -15.64 -4.17
N VAL A 60 -10.62 -15.78 -4.27
CA VAL A 60 -9.92 -15.77 -5.57
C VAL A 60 -10.29 -17.02 -6.40
N GLU A 61 -10.41 -18.19 -5.80
CA GLU A 61 -10.87 -19.41 -6.49
C GLU A 61 -12.27 -19.23 -7.08
N GLN A 62 -13.21 -18.61 -6.35
CA GLN A 62 -14.53 -18.26 -6.88
C GLN A 62 -14.44 -17.29 -8.05
N PHE A 63 -13.59 -16.27 -7.96
CA PHE A 63 -13.41 -15.32 -9.06
C PHE A 63 -12.77 -15.95 -10.30
N LEU A 64 -11.80 -16.85 -10.11
CA LEU A 64 -11.16 -17.56 -11.23
C LEU A 64 -12.08 -18.56 -11.91
N ALA A 65 -13.03 -19.16 -11.17
CA ALA A 65 -14.03 -20.08 -11.71
C ALA A 65 -15.11 -19.39 -12.55
N ASP A 66 -15.34 -18.08 -12.38
CA ASP A 66 -16.31 -17.30 -13.17
C ASP A 66 -15.62 -16.56 -14.33
N PRO A 67 -15.80 -17.00 -15.60
CA PRO A 67 -15.18 -16.35 -16.76
C PRO A 67 -15.68 -14.91 -17.00
N GLY A 68 -16.74 -14.49 -16.32
CA GLY A 68 -17.28 -13.13 -16.40
C GLY A 68 -16.38 -12.05 -15.77
N TYR A 69 -15.41 -12.44 -14.94
CA TYR A 69 -14.44 -11.49 -14.41
C TYR A 69 -13.29 -11.26 -15.39
N PHE A 70 -13.03 -9.99 -15.69
CA PHE A 70 -11.99 -9.58 -16.63
C PHE A 70 -10.60 -9.59 -16.00
N ALA A 71 -10.47 -9.11 -14.77
CA ALA A 71 -9.21 -8.99 -14.03
C ALA A 71 -9.43 -9.11 -12.52
N LEU A 72 -8.37 -9.45 -11.77
CA LEU A 72 -8.24 -9.19 -10.35
C LEU A 72 -7.66 -7.79 -10.16
N PHE A 73 -8.17 -7.05 -9.18
CA PHE A 73 -7.81 -5.65 -8.95
C PHE A 73 -7.62 -5.36 -7.46
N ASN A 74 -6.48 -4.77 -7.07
CA ASN A 74 -6.18 -4.32 -5.70
C ASN A 74 -6.43 -5.38 -4.61
N CYS A 75 -6.24 -6.69 -4.89
CA CYS A 75 -6.28 -7.69 -3.81
C CYS A 75 -5.19 -7.37 -2.78
N MET A 76 -5.53 -7.49 -1.49
CA MET A 76 -4.71 -6.97 -0.40
C MET A 76 -3.91 -8.03 0.32
N GLY A 77 -2.69 -7.64 0.72
CA GLY A 77 -1.92 -8.31 1.75
C GLY A 77 -0.86 -9.27 1.23
N THR A 78 0.38 -9.11 1.69
CA THR A 78 1.50 -9.93 1.25
C THR A 78 1.27 -11.43 1.46
N PRO A 79 0.80 -11.91 2.64
CA PRO A 79 0.54 -13.35 2.83
C PRO A 79 -0.54 -13.90 1.91
N MET A 80 -1.60 -13.12 1.64
CA MET A 80 -2.69 -13.52 0.74
C MET A 80 -2.22 -13.58 -0.70
N ILE A 81 -1.47 -12.55 -1.13
CA ILE A 81 -0.91 -12.48 -2.49
C ILE A 81 0.09 -13.62 -2.72
N ASP A 82 0.96 -13.93 -1.74
CA ASP A 82 1.88 -15.06 -1.80
C ASP A 82 1.12 -16.38 -2.06
N ALA A 83 0.06 -16.61 -1.30
CA ALA A 83 -0.74 -17.82 -1.40
C ALA A 83 -1.52 -17.95 -2.72
N MET A 84 -2.09 -16.84 -3.24
CA MET A 84 -2.92 -16.87 -4.45
C MET A 84 -2.13 -16.77 -5.75
N LEU A 85 -0.92 -16.21 -5.71
CA LEU A 85 -0.15 -15.83 -6.89
C LEU A 85 0.10 -16.98 -7.89
N PRO A 86 0.45 -18.20 -7.46
CA PRO A 86 0.63 -19.33 -8.39
C PRO A 86 -0.62 -19.60 -9.22
N LYS A 87 -1.80 -19.69 -8.59
CA LYS A 87 -3.09 -19.93 -9.29
C LYS A 87 -3.47 -18.78 -10.22
N VAL A 88 -3.23 -17.55 -9.79
CA VAL A 88 -3.49 -16.35 -10.59
C VAL A 88 -2.61 -16.32 -11.84
N ILE A 89 -1.33 -16.64 -11.72
CA ILE A 89 -0.41 -16.70 -12.86
C ILE A 89 -0.81 -17.80 -13.82
N GLU A 90 -1.13 -18.99 -13.32
CA GLU A 90 -1.58 -20.14 -14.13
C GLU A 90 -2.85 -19.82 -14.92
N SER A 91 -3.80 -19.12 -14.32
CA SER A 91 -5.06 -18.73 -14.97
C SER A 91 -4.88 -17.71 -16.10
N GLY A 92 -3.77 -17.00 -16.13
CA GLY A 92 -3.51 -15.92 -17.09
C GLY A 92 -4.42 -14.68 -16.93
N ILE A 93 -5.26 -14.61 -15.87
CA ILE A 93 -6.08 -13.44 -15.59
C ILE A 93 -5.18 -12.23 -15.26
N PRO A 94 -5.44 -11.01 -15.79
CA PRO A 94 -4.69 -9.83 -15.37
C PRO A 94 -4.85 -9.59 -13.86
N PHE A 95 -3.74 -9.54 -13.14
CA PHE A 95 -3.69 -9.19 -11.73
C PHE A 95 -3.12 -7.78 -11.58
N PHE A 96 -4.00 -6.82 -11.39
CA PHE A 96 -3.70 -5.41 -11.47
C PHE A 96 -3.58 -4.78 -10.09
N ALA A 97 -2.45 -4.11 -9.85
CA ALA A 97 -2.15 -3.35 -8.65
C ALA A 97 -2.38 -4.14 -7.34
N PRO A 98 -1.76 -5.34 -7.16
CA PRO A 98 -1.83 -6.02 -5.87
C PRO A 98 -1.39 -5.07 -4.75
N PHE A 99 -2.21 -4.98 -3.68
CA PHE A 99 -1.92 -4.08 -2.56
C PHE A 99 -0.85 -4.71 -1.65
N THR A 100 0.36 -4.71 -2.16
CA THR A 100 1.60 -5.06 -1.46
C THR A 100 2.80 -4.36 -2.10
N GLY A 101 3.78 -3.98 -1.29
CA GLY A 101 5.09 -3.53 -1.76
C GLY A 101 6.13 -4.66 -1.84
N ALA A 102 5.74 -5.92 -1.55
CA ALA A 102 6.65 -7.03 -1.45
C ALA A 102 7.23 -7.46 -2.80
N GLN A 103 8.48 -7.93 -2.80
CA GLN A 103 9.19 -8.35 -3.98
C GLN A 103 8.52 -9.56 -4.68
N LEU A 104 7.82 -10.41 -3.91
CA LEU A 104 7.16 -11.60 -4.47
C LEU A 104 6.14 -11.30 -5.58
N SER A 105 5.46 -10.14 -5.55
CA SER A 105 4.53 -9.74 -6.61
C SER A 105 5.22 -9.13 -7.84
N ARG A 106 6.52 -8.81 -7.78
CA ARG A 106 7.33 -8.28 -8.90
C ARG A 106 7.86 -9.41 -9.78
N THR A 107 6.97 -10.33 -10.13
CA THR A 107 7.29 -11.53 -10.90
C THR A 107 7.56 -11.25 -12.38
N LYS A 108 8.12 -12.24 -13.10
CA LYS A 108 8.29 -12.17 -14.56
C LYS A 108 6.96 -12.41 -15.32
N ALA A 109 5.89 -12.85 -14.65
CA ALA A 109 4.60 -13.07 -15.27
C ALA A 109 4.03 -11.77 -15.84
N ARG A 110 3.67 -11.79 -17.12
CA ARG A 110 3.16 -10.59 -17.82
C ARG A 110 1.77 -10.18 -17.35
N SER A 111 1.02 -11.08 -16.73
CA SER A 111 -0.33 -10.82 -16.20
C SER A 111 -0.34 -10.05 -14.88
N VAL A 112 0.81 -9.85 -14.20
CA VAL A 112 0.89 -9.19 -12.90
C VAL A 112 1.49 -7.78 -13.04
N PHE A 113 0.79 -6.76 -12.56
CA PHE A 113 1.15 -5.35 -12.69
C PHE A 113 1.19 -4.66 -11.34
N ASN A 114 2.39 -4.26 -10.89
CA ASN A 114 2.54 -3.49 -9.66
C ASN A 114 2.59 -1.99 -10.00
N ILE A 115 1.76 -1.19 -9.35
CA ILE A 115 1.73 0.26 -9.55
C ILE A 115 2.61 0.95 -8.51
N ARG A 116 2.39 0.68 -7.24
CA ARG A 116 3.12 1.32 -6.13
C ARG A 116 4.60 0.98 -6.11
N ALA A 117 5.42 1.86 -5.53
CA ALA A 117 6.81 1.57 -5.14
C ALA A 117 6.89 0.35 -4.21
N SER A 118 8.02 -0.33 -4.20
CA SER A 118 8.23 -1.52 -3.36
C SER A 118 8.51 -1.15 -1.89
N TYR A 119 8.33 -2.10 -0.98
CA TYR A 119 8.79 -1.95 0.40
C TYR A 119 10.30 -1.74 0.48
N ALA A 120 11.05 -2.26 -0.49
CA ALA A 120 12.49 -2.01 -0.59
C ALA A 120 12.77 -0.54 -0.87
N ASP A 121 12.04 0.10 -1.81
CA ASP A 121 12.19 1.53 -2.10
C ASP A 121 11.81 2.38 -0.88
N GLU A 122 10.74 2.02 -0.17
CA GLU A 122 10.31 2.72 1.04
C GLU A 122 11.33 2.57 2.17
N ALA A 123 11.76 1.33 2.48
CA ALA A 123 12.73 1.07 3.55
C ALA A 123 14.08 1.74 3.26
N GLU A 124 14.54 1.70 2.01
CA GLU A 124 15.75 2.40 1.58
C GLU A 124 15.65 3.91 1.82
N LYS A 125 14.51 4.52 1.45
CA LYS A 125 14.27 5.96 1.68
C LYS A 125 14.31 6.31 3.16
N LEU A 126 13.71 5.48 4.03
CA LEU A 126 13.71 5.69 5.48
C LEU A 126 15.14 5.60 6.05
N VAL A 127 15.86 4.53 5.72
CA VAL A 127 17.21 4.26 6.25
C VAL A 127 18.22 5.29 5.72
N GLN A 128 18.14 5.68 4.44
CA GLN A 128 18.96 6.76 3.87
C GLN A 128 18.72 8.08 4.58
N HIS A 129 17.46 8.44 4.84
CA HIS A 129 17.14 9.67 5.55
C HIS A 129 17.72 9.65 6.97
N LEU A 130 17.54 8.54 7.72
CA LEU A 130 18.12 8.38 9.06
C LEU A 130 19.65 8.55 9.04
N SER A 131 20.31 7.89 8.10
CA SER A 131 21.78 8.01 7.93
C SER A 131 22.20 9.45 7.60
N THR A 132 21.45 10.16 6.72
CA THR A 132 21.75 11.52 6.31
C THR A 132 21.68 12.51 7.48
N ILE A 133 20.77 12.29 8.44
CA ILE A 133 20.65 13.13 9.64
C ILE A 133 21.54 12.64 10.81
N GLY A 134 22.44 11.69 10.54
CA GLY A 134 23.43 11.21 11.51
C GLY A 134 22.94 10.15 12.49
N ILE A 135 21.75 9.60 12.31
CA ILE A 135 21.19 8.51 13.13
C ILE A 135 21.89 7.19 12.78
N GLN A 136 22.43 6.52 13.77
CA GLN A 136 23.15 5.26 13.58
C GLN A 136 22.56 4.08 14.37
N ARG A 137 21.98 4.32 15.56
CA ARG A 137 21.43 3.26 16.41
C ARG A 137 19.94 3.08 16.13
N ILE A 138 19.67 2.20 15.18
CA ILE A 138 18.32 1.94 14.67
C ILE A 138 17.77 0.63 15.24
N GLY A 139 16.55 0.66 15.76
CA GLY A 139 15.77 -0.53 16.04
C GLY A 139 14.84 -0.87 14.89
N ILE A 140 14.47 -2.14 14.75
CA ILE A 140 13.46 -2.57 13.77
C ILE A 140 12.40 -3.39 14.50
N VAL A 141 11.12 -2.99 14.37
CA VAL A 141 9.98 -3.81 14.74
C VAL A 141 9.22 -4.20 13.48
N TYR A 142 8.89 -5.48 13.35
CA TYR A 142 8.18 -5.95 12.17
C TYR A 142 7.13 -7.01 12.50
N GLN A 143 6.09 -7.08 11.66
CA GLN A 143 4.99 -8.02 11.85
C GLN A 143 5.46 -9.44 11.58
N ASN A 144 5.08 -10.41 12.42
CA ASN A 144 5.52 -11.80 12.30
C ASN A 144 4.77 -12.55 11.19
N ASN A 145 4.96 -12.09 9.95
CA ASN A 145 4.41 -12.70 8.73
C ASN A 145 5.27 -12.33 7.51
N ALA A 146 4.88 -12.76 6.31
CA ALA A 146 5.61 -12.48 5.07
C ALA A 146 5.78 -10.98 4.80
N PHE A 147 4.78 -10.14 5.13
CA PHE A 147 4.85 -8.69 5.00
C PHE A 147 5.97 -8.07 5.86
N GLY A 148 5.97 -8.38 7.15
CA GLY A 148 6.97 -7.80 8.07
C GLY A 148 8.38 -8.31 7.78
N LYS A 149 8.53 -9.59 7.42
CA LYS A 149 9.83 -10.17 7.02
C LYS A 149 10.42 -9.48 5.78
N GLU A 150 9.59 -9.13 4.81
CA GLU A 150 10.01 -8.39 3.62
C GLU A 150 10.58 -7.01 4.00
N ILE A 151 9.88 -6.27 4.87
CA ILE A 151 10.33 -4.94 5.34
C ILE A 151 11.62 -5.06 6.15
N PHE A 152 11.69 -6.03 7.06
CA PHE A 152 12.91 -6.28 7.83
C PHE A 152 14.11 -6.54 6.91
N THR A 153 13.94 -7.41 5.91
CA THR A 153 14.99 -7.74 4.95
C THR A 153 15.43 -6.49 4.17
N ALA A 154 14.48 -5.68 3.69
CA ALA A 154 14.77 -4.46 2.95
C ALA A 154 15.49 -3.40 3.80
N ALA A 155 15.03 -3.18 5.03
CA ALA A 155 15.66 -2.24 5.96
C ALA A 155 17.09 -2.70 6.32
N LYS A 156 17.26 -4.00 6.64
CA LYS A 156 18.58 -4.56 6.94
C LYS A 156 19.54 -4.42 5.76
N GLN A 157 19.13 -4.76 4.56
CA GLN A 157 19.96 -4.59 3.35
C GLN A 157 20.36 -3.13 3.13
N SER A 158 19.48 -2.18 3.38
CA SER A 158 19.79 -0.75 3.30
C SER A 158 20.81 -0.33 4.37
N MET A 159 20.67 -0.82 5.60
CA MET A 159 21.62 -0.56 6.67
C MET A 159 22.99 -1.16 6.35
N ASP A 160 23.04 -2.40 5.85
CA ASP A 160 24.30 -3.08 5.45
C ASP A 160 25.03 -2.29 4.35
N ARG A 161 24.30 -1.80 3.32
CA ARG A 161 24.89 -0.95 2.25
C ARG A 161 25.48 0.34 2.78
N LEU A 162 24.87 0.94 3.79
CA LEU A 162 25.32 2.18 4.43
C LEU A 162 26.30 1.93 5.58
N LYS A 163 26.66 0.66 5.84
CA LYS A 163 27.57 0.25 6.93
C LYS A 163 27.11 0.73 8.30
N LEU A 164 25.80 0.79 8.53
CA LEU A 164 25.23 1.12 9.83
C LEU A 164 25.36 -0.07 10.81
N PRO A 165 25.42 0.17 12.11
CA PRO A 165 25.44 -0.88 13.12
C PRO A 165 24.25 -1.84 13.00
N GLU A 166 24.43 -3.07 13.50
CA GLU A 166 23.36 -4.06 13.52
C GLU A 166 22.16 -3.56 14.35
N ALA A 167 20.94 -3.71 13.78
CA ALA A 167 19.73 -3.27 14.41
C ALA A 167 19.29 -4.22 15.56
N LEU A 168 18.84 -3.63 16.67
CA LEU A 168 18.02 -4.38 17.64
C LEU A 168 16.65 -4.66 17.03
N THR A 169 16.27 -5.94 16.90
CA THR A 169 15.07 -6.36 16.20
C THR A 169 14.08 -7.09 17.08
N VAL A 170 12.80 -6.86 16.85
CA VAL A 170 11.67 -7.57 17.49
C VAL A 170 10.55 -7.79 16.50
N THR A 171 9.71 -8.80 16.77
CA THR A 171 8.49 -9.06 16.02
C THR A 171 7.25 -8.68 16.84
N VAL A 172 6.12 -8.47 16.13
CA VAL A 172 4.79 -8.34 16.71
C VAL A 172 3.82 -9.23 15.93
N GLU A 173 2.99 -9.98 16.64
CA GLU A 173 1.98 -10.86 16.05
C GLU A 173 0.86 -10.08 15.34
N ASN A 174 0.17 -10.72 14.39
CA ASN A 174 -0.92 -10.10 13.62
C ASN A 174 -2.06 -9.54 14.48
N ASN A 175 -2.31 -10.15 15.63
CA ASN A 175 -3.34 -9.70 16.58
C ASN A 175 -2.83 -8.68 17.61
N ALA A 176 -1.51 -8.35 17.55
CA ALA A 176 -0.82 -7.43 18.46
C ALA A 176 -0.71 -7.91 19.93
N SER A 177 -0.88 -9.21 20.21
CA SER A 177 -0.92 -9.73 21.59
C SER A 177 0.39 -9.54 22.36
N ASP A 178 1.51 -9.39 21.66
CA ASP A 178 2.87 -9.25 22.21
C ASP A 178 3.47 -7.84 22.00
N ALA A 179 2.67 -6.88 21.52
CA ALA A 179 3.14 -5.51 21.23
C ALA A 179 3.80 -4.81 22.44
N GLY A 180 3.27 -5.04 23.64
CA GLY A 180 3.84 -4.51 24.89
C GLY A 180 5.23 -5.10 25.22
N ALA A 181 5.41 -6.41 25.04
CA ALA A 181 6.71 -7.07 25.24
C ALA A 181 7.75 -6.59 24.19
N ALA A 182 7.34 -6.46 22.93
CA ALA A 182 8.17 -5.90 21.86
C ALA A 182 8.60 -4.46 22.16
N ALA A 183 7.68 -3.62 22.64
CA ALA A 183 7.96 -2.23 23.04
C ALA A 183 8.97 -2.17 24.20
N THR A 184 8.79 -3.00 25.24
CA THR A 184 9.71 -3.07 26.39
C THR A 184 11.11 -3.44 25.94
N LYS A 185 11.24 -4.48 25.09
CA LYS A 185 12.54 -4.92 24.57
C LYS A 185 13.25 -3.83 23.77
N LEU A 186 12.56 -3.12 22.87
CA LEU A 186 13.18 -2.02 22.11
C LEU A 186 13.50 -0.82 23.00
N ALA A 187 12.65 -0.51 23.99
CA ALA A 187 12.87 0.60 24.90
C ALA A 187 14.12 0.42 25.79
N SER A 188 14.51 -0.83 26.09
CA SER A 188 15.74 -1.13 26.86
C SER A 188 17.02 -0.89 26.04
N GLY A 189 16.92 -0.81 24.70
CA GLY A 189 18.04 -0.51 23.83
C GLY A 189 18.45 0.96 23.83
N ASN A 190 19.74 1.24 23.52
CA ASN A 190 20.24 2.60 23.29
C ASN A 190 19.93 3.04 21.84
N LEU A 191 18.65 3.18 21.52
CA LEU A 191 18.17 3.50 20.18
C LEU A 191 17.93 5.01 20.00
N GLU A 192 18.17 5.50 18.78
CA GLU A 192 17.88 6.86 18.32
C GLU A 192 16.61 6.88 17.46
N ALA A 193 16.39 5.83 16.68
CA ALA A 193 15.20 5.67 15.85
C ALA A 193 14.73 4.22 15.80
N ILE A 194 13.45 4.03 15.43
CA ILE A 194 12.86 2.70 15.16
C ILE A 194 12.19 2.74 13.80
N VAL A 195 12.53 1.77 12.94
CA VAL A 195 11.81 1.48 11.70
C VAL A 195 10.68 0.49 12.03
N ILE A 196 9.45 0.88 11.69
CA ILE A 196 8.22 0.15 12.01
C ILE A 196 7.69 -0.53 10.76
N GLY A 197 7.86 -1.84 10.66
CA GLY A 197 7.29 -2.72 9.64
C GLY A 197 6.00 -3.38 10.11
N LEU A 198 5.10 -2.61 10.70
CA LEU A 198 3.79 -3.03 11.20
C LEU A 198 2.68 -2.34 10.41
N ALA A 199 1.48 -2.94 10.40
CA ALA A 199 0.30 -2.38 9.74
C ALA A 199 -0.94 -2.46 10.64
N GLY A 200 -1.81 -1.44 10.57
CA GLY A 200 -3.09 -1.41 11.28
C GLY A 200 -2.97 -1.53 12.81
N LYS A 201 -3.75 -2.45 13.41
CA LYS A 201 -3.78 -2.65 14.87
C LYS A 201 -2.39 -2.92 15.48
N PRO A 202 -1.53 -3.79 14.94
CA PRO A 202 -0.16 -3.96 15.45
C PRO A 202 0.64 -2.66 15.57
N THR A 203 0.53 -1.75 14.59
CA THR A 203 1.17 -0.42 14.67
C THR A 203 0.63 0.38 15.85
N LEU A 204 -0.70 0.46 15.97
CA LEU A 204 -1.37 1.22 17.01
C LEU A 204 -0.94 0.77 18.41
N GLU A 205 -1.01 -0.53 18.67
CA GLU A 205 -0.71 -1.10 19.99
C GLU A 205 0.79 -0.97 20.33
N PHE A 206 1.67 -1.22 19.36
CA PHE A 206 3.11 -1.06 19.57
C PHE A 206 3.48 0.39 19.86
N VAL A 207 3.02 1.35 19.07
CA VAL A 207 3.37 2.76 19.25
C VAL A 207 2.89 3.29 20.60
N LYS A 208 1.65 2.98 21.02
CA LYS A 208 1.15 3.34 22.33
C LYS A 208 2.00 2.75 23.46
N ALA A 209 2.28 1.45 23.40
CA ALA A 209 3.10 0.78 24.41
C ALA A 209 4.53 1.35 24.47
N PHE A 210 5.14 1.62 23.31
CA PHE A 210 6.50 2.17 23.26
C PHE A 210 6.55 3.61 23.78
N ARG A 211 5.61 4.48 23.38
CA ARG A 211 5.56 5.89 23.83
C ARG A 211 5.27 6.01 25.32
N ALA A 212 4.59 5.08 25.92
CA ALA A 212 4.37 5.01 27.37
C ALA A 212 5.68 4.77 28.14
N ILE A 213 6.65 4.10 27.53
CA ILE A 213 7.96 3.79 28.15
C ILE A 213 9.02 4.82 27.76
N LYS A 214 9.09 5.19 26.47
CA LYS A 214 10.20 5.99 25.94
C LYS A 214 9.72 6.95 24.83
N ARG A 215 9.91 8.28 25.04
CA ARG A 215 9.43 9.32 24.11
C ARG A 215 10.50 9.89 23.18
N GLY A 216 11.76 9.88 23.59
CA GLY A 216 12.88 10.54 22.88
C GLY A 216 13.40 9.81 21.64
N VAL A 217 12.81 8.67 21.25
CA VAL A 217 13.21 7.90 20.07
C VAL A 217 12.30 8.26 18.89
N THR A 218 12.90 8.56 17.73
CA THR A 218 12.13 8.89 16.53
C THR A 218 11.54 7.61 15.91
N LEU A 219 10.28 7.67 15.50
CA LEU A 219 9.58 6.53 14.89
C LEU A 219 9.42 6.76 13.39
N TYR A 220 9.81 5.79 12.60
CA TYR A 220 9.72 5.78 11.14
C TYR A 220 8.87 4.61 10.69
N ALA A 221 7.83 4.85 9.93
CA ALA A 221 6.91 3.81 9.46
C ALA A 221 6.76 3.83 7.93
N LEU A 222 6.32 2.70 7.36
CA LEU A 222 6.01 2.61 5.94
C LEU A 222 4.56 3.06 5.67
N SER A 223 4.25 3.33 4.41
CA SER A 223 2.96 3.84 3.91
C SER A 223 1.73 3.03 4.36
N VAL A 224 1.93 1.77 4.72
CA VAL A 224 0.86 0.84 5.15
C VAL A 224 0.69 0.75 6.67
N MET A 225 1.31 1.66 7.44
CA MET A 225 1.18 1.66 8.90
C MET A 225 -0.26 1.84 9.38
N GLY A 226 -1.04 2.63 8.65
CA GLY A 226 -2.42 2.94 9.00
C GLY A 226 -3.00 4.10 8.18
N THR A 227 -4.18 4.52 8.56
CA THR A 227 -4.96 5.60 7.97
C THR A 227 -4.94 6.85 8.87
N PRO A 228 -5.55 7.98 8.46
CA PRO A 228 -5.79 9.11 9.36
C PRO A 228 -6.53 8.71 10.65
N ALA A 229 -7.38 7.67 10.60
CA ALA A 229 -8.03 7.13 11.80
C ALA A 229 -7.02 6.52 12.77
N THR A 230 -6.01 5.80 12.29
CA THR A 230 -4.90 5.27 13.12
C THR A 230 -4.12 6.40 13.79
N VAL A 231 -3.77 7.45 13.02
CA VAL A 231 -3.08 8.64 13.55
C VAL A 231 -3.93 9.33 14.63
N LYS A 232 -5.22 9.50 14.39
CA LYS A 232 -6.18 10.06 15.36
C LYS A 232 -6.26 9.23 16.64
N ALA A 233 -6.27 7.89 16.49
CA ALA A 233 -6.31 6.97 17.65
C ALA A 233 -5.01 6.95 18.46
N LEU A 234 -3.87 7.26 17.85
CA LEU A 234 -2.59 7.46 18.52
C LEU A 234 -2.51 8.83 19.23
N GLY A 235 -3.22 9.83 18.70
CA GLY A 235 -3.19 11.18 19.28
C GLY A 235 -1.79 11.75 19.39
N ALA A 236 -1.38 12.23 20.56
CA ALA A 236 -0.06 12.80 20.81
C ALA A 236 1.10 11.81 20.57
N ASP A 237 0.87 10.52 20.66
CA ASP A 237 1.90 9.49 20.43
C ASP A 237 2.33 9.37 18.97
N ALA A 238 1.48 9.83 18.04
CA ALA A 238 1.83 9.92 16.61
C ALA A 238 2.70 11.12 16.26
N THR A 239 2.71 12.17 17.10
CA THR A 239 3.43 13.42 16.79
C THR A 239 4.91 13.17 16.52
N GLY A 240 5.40 13.70 15.38
CA GLY A 240 6.79 13.54 14.96
C GLY A 240 7.13 12.17 14.36
N MET A 241 6.16 11.28 14.16
CA MET A 241 6.41 10.07 13.38
C MET A 241 6.66 10.45 11.92
N ALA A 242 7.72 9.89 11.34
CA ALA A 242 8.01 10.00 9.91
C ALA A 242 7.40 8.78 9.18
N ILE A 243 6.72 9.02 8.07
CA ILE A 243 6.04 7.96 7.34
C ILE A 243 6.39 8.10 5.85
N SER A 244 6.87 7.02 5.24
CA SER A 244 7.01 6.97 3.78
C SER A 244 5.64 6.91 3.12
N GLN A 245 5.50 7.58 1.98
CA GLN A 245 4.28 7.57 1.19
C GLN A 245 4.61 7.24 -0.25
N VAL A 246 3.80 6.39 -0.87
CA VAL A 246 3.98 5.95 -2.26
C VAL A 246 3.08 6.69 -3.26
N VAL A 247 2.33 7.65 -2.76
CA VAL A 247 1.51 8.60 -3.51
C VAL A 247 1.63 9.99 -2.89
N PRO A 248 1.33 11.06 -3.62
CA PRO A 248 1.41 12.42 -3.09
C PRO A 248 0.50 12.65 -1.88
N LEU A 249 0.82 13.68 -1.11
CA LEU A 249 -0.03 14.13 0.00
C LEU A 249 -1.45 14.44 -0.49
N PRO A 250 -2.52 13.80 0.05
CA PRO A 250 -3.89 13.97 -0.42
C PRO A 250 -4.46 15.39 -0.31
N SER A 251 -3.81 16.27 0.45
CA SER A 251 -4.14 17.69 0.56
C SER A 251 -3.35 18.58 -0.43
N ASN A 252 -2.41 18.03 -1.19
CA ASN A 252 -1.61 18.79 -2.14
C ASN A 252 -2.39 19.08 -3.45
N VAL A 253 -3.32 20.00 -3.40
CA VAL A 253 -4.18 20.39 -4.53
C VAL A 253 -3.43 21.05 -5.70
N VAL A 254 -2.14 21.34 -5.57
CA VAL A 254 -1.30 21.82 -6.68
C VAL A 254 -1.16 20.74 -7.75
N MET A 255 -1.11 19.47 -7.35
CA MET A 255 -1.04 18.34 -8.28
C MET A 255 -2.42 18.02 -8.88
N PRO A 256 -2.56 17.98 -10.21
CA PRO A 256 -3.84 17.70 -10.87
C PRO A 256 -4.45 16.37 -10.45
N VAL A 257 -3.66 15.29 -10.32
CA VAL A 257 -4.16 13.98 -9.86
C VAL A 257 -4.82 14.06 -8.48
N VAL A 258 -4.29 14.90 -7.57
CA VAL A 258 -4.86 15.10 -6.23
C VAL A 258 -6.16 15.92 -6.30
N ARG A 259 -6.21 16.98 -7.12
CA ARG A 259 -7.46 17.73 -7.33
C ARG A 259 -8.57 16.84 -7.88
N ASP A 260 -8.26 16.04 -8.91
CA ASP A 260 -9.21 15.10 -9.51
C ASP A 260 -9.69 14.06 -8.50
N PHE A 261 -8.78 13.54 -7.66
CA PHE A 261 -9.11 12.62 -6.57
C PHE A 261 -10.07 13.28 -5.57
N GLN A 262 -9.75 14.48 -5.07
CA GLN A 262 -10.60 15.17 -4.10
C GLN A 262 -11.99 15.45 -4.66
N ALA A 263 -12.10 15.85 -5.94
CA ALA A 263 -13.38 16.04 -6.60
C ALA A 263 -14.19 14.73 -6.67
N ALA A 264 -13.54 13.62 -7.07
CA ALA A 264 -14.16 12.30 -7.12
C ALA A 264 -14.56 11.79 -5.72
N TRP A 265 -13.70 11.99 -4.73
CA TRP A 265 -13.93 11.63 -3.33
C TRP A 265 -15.19 12.34 -2.78
N LYS A 266 -15.26 13.64 -2.96
CA LYS A 266 -16.45 14.43 -2.59
C LYS A 266 -17.71 13.97 -3.31
N ALA A 267 -17.63 13.73 -4.61
CA ALA A 267 -18.76 13.28 -5.44
C ALA A 267 -19.24 11.87 -5.05
N SER A 268 -18.37 11.03 -4.50
CA SER A 268 -18.72 9.67 -4.04
C SER A 268 -19.55 9.66 -2.75
N GLY A 269 -19.72 10.80 -2.07
CA GLY A 269 -20.39 10.89 -0.77
C GLY A 269 -19.57 10.33 0.40
N ALA A 270 -18.27 10.11 0.22
CA ALA A 270 -17.39 9.63 1.27
C ALA A 270 -17.36 10.63 2.44
N THR A 271 -17.50 10.13 3.67
CA THR A 271 -17.51 10.94 4.91
C THR A 271 -16.17 10.92 5.65
N ALA A 272 -15.30 9.94 5.33
CA ALA A 272 -13.97 9.87 5.90
C ALA A 272 -13.02 10.91 5.26
N ASP A 273 -12.00 11.33 6.01
CA ASP A 273 -10.95 12.19 5.47
C ASP A 273 -10.17 11.49 4.34
N PRO A 274 -9.84 12.19 3.26
CA PRO A 274 -9.01 11.65 2.19
C PRO A 274 -7.66 11.15 2.72
N SER A 275 -7.33 9.90 2.46
CA SER A 275 -6.07 9.28 2.89
C SER A 275 -5.14 8.97 1.71
N HIS A 276 -3.85 8.75 1.99
CA HIS A 276 -2.90 8.27 0.98
C HIS A 276 -3.37 6.94 0.38
N LEU A 277 -3.91 6.02 1.19
CA LEU A 277 -4.43 4.74 0.69
C LEU A 277 -5.66 4.92 -0.21
N ALA A 278 -6.54 5.87 0.11
CA ALA A 278 -7.66 6.18 -0.78
C ALA A 278 -7.17 6.80 -2.10
N LEU A 279 -6.19 7.71 -2.05
CA LEU A 279 -5.57 8.26 -3.26
C LEU A 279 -4.85 7.17 -4.07
N GLU A 280 -4.18 6.23 -3.42
CA GLU A 280 -3.54 5.09 -4.11
C GLU A 280 -4.58 4.22 -4.82
N GLY A 281 -5.69 3.89 -4.17
CA GLY A 281 -6.81 3.17 -4.79
C GLY A 281 -7.39 3.92 -5.99
N TYR A 282 -7.54 5.23 -5.88
CA TYR A 282 -7.98 6.09 -6.97
C TYR A 282 -6.99 6.08 -8.15
N ILE A 283 -5.69 6.23 -7.88
CA ILE A 283 -4.63 6.18 -8.91
C ILE A 283 -4.66 4.84 -9.62
N ASN A 284 -4.70 3.73 -8.87
CA ASN A 284 -4.75 2.39 -9.44
C ASN A 284 -5.94 2.21 -10.39
N ALA A 285 -7.12 2.71 -10.01
CA ALA A 285 -8.31 2.66 -10.86
C ALA A 285 -8.17 3.54 -12.12
N ARG A 286 -7.53 4.71 -12.02
CA ARG A 286 -7.26 5.59 -13.17
C ARG A 286 -6.27 4.94 -14.14
N VAL A 287 -5.21 4.29 -13.63
CA VAL A 287 -4.23 3.56 -14.46
C VAL A 287 -4.88 2.36 -15.14
N PHE A 288 -5.74 1.62 -14.43
CA PHE A 288 -6.52 0.52 -15.01
C PHE A 288 -7.42 1.00 -16.16
N ALA A 289 -8.13 2.10 -15.94
CA ALA A 289 -9.02 2.68 -16.94
C ALA A 289 -8.26 3.17 -18.19
N GLU A 290 -7.09 3.79 -18.02
CA GLU A 290 -6.21 4.19 -19.13
C GLU A 290 -5.72 2.98 -19.93
N ALA A 291 -5.30 1.90 -19.25
CA ALA A 291 -4.91 0.66 -19.93
C ALA A 291 -6.09 0.07 -20.73
N LEU A 292 -7.32 0.09 -20.20
CA LEU A 292 -8.53 -0.31 -20.94
C LEU A 292 -8.81 0.59 -22.14
N GLN A 293 -8.65 1.89 -21.98
CA GLN A 293 -8.85 2.87 -23.06
C GLN A 293 -7.88 2.57 -24.23
N ARG A 294 -6.63 2.29 -23.93
CA ARG A 294 -5.59 1.92 -24.94
C ARG A 294 -5.79 0.54 -25.52
N ALA A 295 -6.39 -0.40 -24.79
CA ALA A 295 -6.70 -1.75 -25.30
C ALA A 295 -7.83 -1.77 -26.32
N GLY A 296 -8.58 -0.67 -26.51
CA GLY A 296 -9.60 -0.49 -27.55
C GLY A 296 -11.02 -0.90 -27.13
N ARG A 297 -11.97 -0.79 -28.05
CA ARG A 297 -13.43 -0.95 -27.78
C ARG A 297 -13.85 -2.33 -27.27
N ASN A 298 -13.15 -3.37 -27.70
CA ASN A 298 -13.45 -4.76 -27.29
C ASN A 298 -12.16 -5.39 -26.73
N PRO A 299 -11.71 -4.94 -25.53
CA PRO A 299 -10.45 -5.40 -24.99
C PRO A 299 -10.52 -6.87 -24.62
N THR A 300 -9.57 -7.66 -25.13
CA THR A 300 -9.24 -8.97 -24.59
C THR A 300 -8.29 -8.83 -23.41
N ARG A 301 -8.15 -9.84 -22.57
CA ARG A 301 -7.13 -9.86 -21.51
C ARG A 301 -5.72 -9.65 -22.08
N ALA A 302 -5.41 -10.27 -23.22
CA ALA A 302 -4.11 -10.08 -23.90
C ALA A 302 -3.89 -8.62 -24.34
N ALA A 303 -4.85 -8.01 -25.03
CA ALA A 303 -4.75 -6.61 -25.45
C ALA A 303 -4.62 -5.64 -24.25
N PHE A 304 -5.32 -5.93 -23.14
CA PHE A 304 -5.18 -5.15 -21.90
C PHE A 304 -3.78 -5.30 -21.29
N ILE A 305 -3.23 -6.53 -21.25
CA ILE A 305 -1.88 -6.80 -20.77
C ILE A 305 -0.87 -6.02 -21.61
N ASP A 306 -0.97 -6.07 -22.92
CA ASP A 306 -0.07 -5.35 -23.83
C ASP A 306 -0.20 -3.82 -23.67
N ALA A 307 -1.42 -3.32 -23.58
CA ALA A 307 -1.69 -1.90 -23.36
C ALA A 307 -1.11 -1.41 -22.03
N THR A 308 -1.20 -2.22 -20.95
CA THR A 308 -0.64 -1.90 -19.65
C THR A 308 0.89 -1.79 -19.70
N TRP A 309 1.58 -2.77 -20.32
CA TRP A 309 3.05 -2.73 -20.48
C TRP A 309 3.53 -1.60 -21.39
N ASN A 310 2.65 -1.05 -22.22
CA ASN A 310 2.91 0.11 -23.07
C ASN A 310 2.64 1.46 -22.41
N LEU A 311 2.24 1.49 -21.11
CA LEU A 311 2.22 2.71 -20.30
C LEU A 311 3.67 3.11 -19.96
N LYS A 312 4.29 3.92 -20.79
CA LYS A 312 5.67 4.39 -20.62
C LYS A 312 5.69 5.88 -20.35
N LYS A 313 6.24 6.28 -19.18
CA LYS A 313 6.35 7.69 -18.78
C LYS A 313 5.04 8.47 -18.95
N TRP A 314 3.91 7.83 -18.62
CA TRP A 314 2.62 8.47 -18.68
C TRP A 314 2.40 9.32 -17.43
N ASP A 315 2.16 10.62 -17.63
CA ASP A 315 1.85 11.55 -16.54
C ASP A 315 0.36 11.51 -16.21
N LEU A 316 0.02 11.07 -15.01
CA LEU A 316 -1.33 11.10 -14.45
C LEU A 316 -1.56 12.41 -13.66
N GLY A 317 -1.17 13.55 -14.24
CA GLY A 317 -1.35 14.84 -13.59
C GLY A 317 -0.35 15.09 -12.44
N GLY A 318 0.94 14.96 -12.74
CA GLY A 318 2.05 15.11 -11.81
C GLY A 318 2.49 13.82 -11.12
N PHE A 319 1.87 12.69 -11.44
CA PHE A 319 2.24 11.36 -10.96
C PHE A 319 2.60 10.46 -12.15
N GLU A 320 3.88 10.18 -12.32
CA GLU A 320 4.38 9.40 -13.47
C GLU A 320 4.11 7.90 -13.28
N ILE A 321 3.61 7.27 -14.33
CA ILE A 321 3.43 5.82 -14.47
C ILE A 321 4.34 5.32 -15.61
N ASN A 322 5.18 4.35 -15.30
CA ASN A 322 6.04 3.67 -16.26
C ASN A 322 6.03 2.15 -16.00
N ALA A 323 5.12 1.42 -16.65
CA ALA A 323 4.97 -0.02 -16.47
C ALA A 323 6.14 -0.84 -17.02
N SER A 324 6.97 -0.26 -17.91
CA SER A 324 8.06 -0.98 -18.59
C SER A 324 9.38 -1.05 -17.79
N THR A 325 9.36 -0.75 -16.49
CA THR A 325 10.54 -0.78 -15.62
C THR A 325 11.03 -2.21 -15.36
N PRO A 326 12.36 -2.45 -15.31
CA PRO A 326 12.92 -3.78 -15.08
C PRO A 326 12.52 -4.39 -13.71
N ASP A 327 12.36 -3.55 -12.70
CA ASP A 327 11.99 -3.93 -11.34
C ASP A 327 10.48 -4.12 -11.12
N ARG A 328 9.69 -3.98 -12.20
CA ARG A 328 8.24 -4.19 -12.18
C ARG A 328 7.47 -3.27 -11.24
N ASN A 329 7.98 -2.09 -10.95
CA ASN A 329 7.28 -1.00 -10.27
C ASN A 329 6.88 0.06 -11.30
N ALA A 330 5.59 0.29 -11.50
CA ALA A 330 5.15 1.31 -12.44
C ALA A 330 5.33 2.73 -11.89
N SER A 331 5.38 2.90 -10.58
CA SER A 331 5.79 4.14 -9.90
C SER A 331 6.95 3.86 -8.96
N ARG A 332 7.89 4.83 -8.89
CA ARG A 332 8.97 4.89 -7.90
C ARG A 332 8.80 6.05 -6.93
N PHE A 333 7.60 6.61 -6.90
CA PHE A 333 7.31 7.72 -6.02
C PHE A 333 7.40 7.26 -4.56
N VAL A 334 8.35 7.83 -3.82
CA VAL A 334 8.47 7.69 -2.36
C VAL A 334 8.84 9.03 -1.78
N GLU A 335 7.96 9.60 -0.95
CA GLU A 335 8.25 10.80 -0.16
C GLU A 335 8.11 10.51 1.33
N LEU A 336 8.69 11.36 2.16
CA LEU A 336 8.52 11.31 3.61
C LEU A 336 7.52 12.39 4.04
N THR A 337 6.60 11.99 4.91
CA THR A 337 5.70 12.89 5.62
C THR A 337 5.93 12.77 7.11
N LEU A 338 5.68 13.85 7.85
CA LEU A 338 5.68 13.88 9.31
C LEU A 338 4.25 14.02 9.82
N VAL A 339 3.97 13.43 10.96
CA VAL A 339 2.72 13.68 11.67
C VAL A 339 2.90 14.92 12.54
N GLY A 340 2.16 15.98 12.22
CA GLY A 340 2.12 17.22 12.98
C GLY A 340 1.43 17.07 14.34
N ARG A 341 1.51 18.11 15.16
CA ARG A 341 0.85 18.14 16.49
C ARG A 341 -0.66 18.09 16.42
N ASP A 342 -1.22 18.52 15.30
CA ASP A 342 -2.66 18.48 15.00
C ASP A 342 -3.11 17.15 14.36
N GLY A 343 -2.21 16.15 14.25
CA GLY A 343 -2.45 14.87 13.63
C GLY A 343 -2.49 14.90 12.09
N ARG A 344 -2.18 16.05 11.47
CA ARG A 344 -2.11 16.14 10.00
C ARG A 344 -0.75 15.68 9.50
N PHE A 345 -0.75 15.12 8.30
CA PHE A 345 0.48 14.86 7.59
C PHE A 345 1.02 16.16 6.98
N ILE A 346 2.29 16.44 7.23
CA ILE A 346 3.05 17.57 6.68
C ILE A 346 4.28 17.05 5.94
N ARG A 347 4.76 17.82 4.98
CA ARG A 347 5.95 17.53 4.19
C ARG A 347 7.13 18.37 4.65
#